data_eec36bf6a64a0c6307a0f8745a8046f2
#
_entry.id   eec36bf6a64a0c6307a0f8745a8046f2
#
_cell.length_a   1.000
_cell.length_b   1.000
_cell.length_c   1.000
_cell.angle_alpha   90.00
_cell.angle_beta   90.00
_cell.angle_gamma   90.00
#
_symmetry.space_group_name_H-M   'P 1'
#
loop_
_entity.id
_entity.type
_entity.pdbx_description
1 polymer ?
#
loop_
_entity_poly.entity_id
_entity_poly.type
_entity_poly.pdbx_seq_one_letter_code
_entity_poly.pdbx_strand_id
1 'polypeptide(L)'
;GEADYAVANTYYIALMLSGQKGAEQQAAAKKVKPLFPNQNGRGTHMNISGAGILKNSPNKANAIKLLEFLVTVEAQKHIVNNTFEYPIIEGVEPNKLISQFGLSFKQDLKTKVSAYYKNQAAALKLMTEAGWN
;
A
#
# COMPACT_ATOMS: atom_id res chain seq x y z
N GLY A 1 22.84 -1.61 -4.86
CA GLY A 1 23.54 -1.23 -5.91
C GLY A 1 23.32 -1.85 -7.28
N GLU A 2 22.28 -2.70 -7.50
CA GLU A 2 21.99 -3.23 -8.84
C GLU A 2 21.13 -2.26 -9.65
N ALA A 3 20.29 -1.44 -8.96
CA ALA A 3 19.46 -0.43 -9.59
C ALA A 3 19.41 0.84 -8.73
N ASP A 4 19.24 2.00 -9.38
CA ASP A 4 19.08 3.29 -8.72
C ASP A 4 17.64 3.49 -8.22
N TYR A 5 16.68 2.90 -8.91
CA TYR A 5 15.25 2.98 -8.57
C TYR A 5 14.58 1.60 -8.61
N ALA A 6 13.65 1.37 -7.69
CA ALA A 6 12.80 0.20 -7.68
C ALA A 6 11.35 0.60 -7.37
N VAL A 7 10.40 -0.03 -8.05
CA VAL A 7 8.96 0.13 -7.74
C VAL A 7 8.59 -0.83 -6.61
N ALA A 8 8.06 -0.29 -5.52
CA ALA A 8 7.67 -1.08 -4.36
C ALA A 8 6.53 -0.40 -3.58
N ASN A 9 5.84 -1.17 -2.76
CA ASN A 9 4.94 -0.61 -1.76
C ASN A 9 5.74 -0.10 -0.55
N THR A 10 5.28 0.98 0.05
CA THR A 10 5.94 1.62 1.21
C THR A 10 6.06 0.69 2.41
N TYR A 11 5.09 -0.18 2.65
CA TYR A 11 5.10 -1.10 3.79
C TYR A 11 6.26 -2.10 3.75
N TYR A 12 6.78 -2.47 2.57
CA TYR A 12 7.95 -3.35 2.48
C TYR A 12 9.20 -2.70 3.07
N ILE A 13 9.44 -1.42 2.76
CA ILE A 13 10.57 -0.67 3.31
C ILE A 13 10.42 -0.54 4.84
N ALA A 14 9.22 -0.23 5.32
CA ALA A 14 8.96 -0.14 6.75
C ALA A 14 9.17 -1.49 7.46
N LEU A 15 8.72 -2.58 6.86
CA LEU A 15 8.94 -3.95 7.38
C LEU A 15 10.43 -4.30 7.46
N MET A 16 11.23 -3.93 6.46
CA MET A 16 12.68 -4.12 6.50
C MET A 16 13.31 -3.25 7.60
N LEU A 17 12.91 -1.97 7.69
CA LEU A 17 13.41 -1.04 8.72
C LEU A 17 13.08 -1.48 10.14
N SER A 18 11.96 -2.18 10.35
CA SER A 18 11.57 -2.70 11.66
C SER A 18 12.53 -3.76 12.23
N GLY A 19 13.37 -4.35 11.37
CA GLY A 19 14.27 -5.43 11.74
C GLY A 19 13.64 -6.82 11.73
N GLN A 20 12.33 -6.95 11.48
CA GLN A 20 11.63 -8.24 11.44
C GLN A 20 12.13 -9.16 10.31
N LYS A 21 12.80 -8.60 9.31
CA LYS A 21 13.41 -9.33 8.18
C LYS A 21 14.91 -9.58 8.37
N GLY A 22 15.45 -9.33 9.57
CA GLY A 22 16.86 -9.53 9.90
C GLY A 22 17.71 -8.27 9.70
N ALA A 23 18.91 -8.31 10.32
CA ALA A 23 19.80 -7.16 10.38
C ALA A 23 20.33 -6.71 9.00
N GLU A 24 20.58 -7.65 8.10
CA GLU A 24 21.07 -7.38 6.74
C GLU A 24 20.03 -6.56 5.95
N GLN A 25 18.76 -6.98 5.95
CA GLN A 25 17.68 -6.26 5.27
C GLN A 25 17.41 -4.90 5.91
N GLN A 26 17.54 -4.81 7.24
CA GLN A 26 17.42 -3.53 7.93
C GLN A 26 18.55 -2.57 7.51
N ALA A 27 19.78 -3.06 7.41
CA ALA A 27 20.92 -2.25 6.96
C ALA A 27 20.75 -1.79 5.49
N ALA A 28 20.22 -2.65 4.62
CA ALA A 28 19.90 -2.29 3.23
C ALA A 28 18.80 -1.23 3.17
N ALA A 29 17.73 -1.38 3.93
CA ALA A 29 16.62 -0.42 3.95
C ALA A 29 17.03 0.98 4.44
N LYS A 30 18.01 1.08 5.33
CA LYS A 30 18.56 2.37 5.78
C LYS A 30 19.30 3.15 4.68
N LYS A 31 19.67 2.51 3.58
CA LYS A 31 20.37 3.13 2.45
C LYS A 31 19.45 3.67 1.36
N VAL A 32 18.14 3.35 1.42
CA VAL A 32 17.15 3.76 0.42
C VAL A 32 16.18 4.76 1.01
N LYS A 33 15.56 5.56 0.15
CA LYS A 33 14.51 6.51 0.54
C LYS A 33 13.28 6.31 -0.34
N PRO A 34 12.07 6.28 0.22
CA PRO A 34 10.86 6.31 -0.57
C PRO A 34 10.75 7.60 -1.37
N LEU A 35 10.31 7.47 -2.61
CA LEU A 35 10.00 8.61 -3.49
C LEU A 35 8.55 8.45 -3.94
N PHE A 36 7.76 9.48 -3.72
CA PHE A 36 6.37 9.54 -4.19
C PHE A 36 6.33 10.23 -5.55
N PRO A 37 6.10 9.50 -6.65
CA PRO A 37 6.16 10.07 -8.00
C PRO A 37 4.96 10.98 -8.31
N ASN A 38 5.05 11.69 -9.45
CA ASN A 38 3.96 12.50 -10.02
C ASN A 38 3.43 13.63 -9.12
N GLN A 39 4.25 14.18 -8.24
CA GLN A 39 3.82 15.23 -7.31
C GLN A 39 3.40 16.52 -8.02
N ASN A 40 4.03 16.86 -9.16
CA ASN A 40 3.66 18.01 -10.01
C ASN A 40 2.54 17.69 -11.02
N GLY A 41 2.04 16.46 -11.02
CA GLY A 41 1.03 15.97 -11.95
C GLY A 41 -0.18 15.38 -11.25
N ARG A 42 -0.57 14.16 -11.65
CA ARG A 42 -1.75 13.45 -11.14
C ARG A 42 -1.65 13.04 -9.67
N GLY A 43 -0.47 12.95 -9.11
CA GLY A 43 -0.20 12.40 -7.80
C GLY A 43 0.33 10.96 -7.86
N THR A 44 0.75 10.45 -6.71
CA THR A 44 1.25 9.09 -6.55
C THR A 44 0.10 8.09 -6.64
N HIS A 45 0.32 6.98 -7.37
CA HIS A 45 -0.59 5.83 -7.38
C HIS A 45 -0.80 5.29 -5.96
N MET A 46 -2.06 5.07 -5.60
CA MET A 46 -2.44 4.48 -4.31
C MET A 46 -2.80 3.02 -4.50
N ASN A 47 -1.94 2.13 -4.00
CA ASN A 47 -2.29 0.72 -3.89
C ASN A 47 -3.11 0.52 -2.62
N ILE A 48 -4.28 -0.10 -2.74
CA ILE A 48 -5.26 -0.24 -1.66
C ILE A 48 -5.47 -1.71 -1.36
N SER A 49 -5.29 -2.10 -0.10
CA SER A 49 -5.73 -3.41 0.39
C SER A 49 -7.24 -3.46 0.44
N GLY A 50 -7.82 -4.57 0.05
CA GLY A 50 -9.26 -4.73 -0.02
C GLY A 50 -9.72 -6.11 0.39
N ALA A 51 -11.00 -6.22 0.71
CA ALA A 51 -11.65 -7.47 1.02
C ALA A 51 -13.02 -7.54 0.35
N GLY A 52 -13.51 -8.74 0.06
CA GLY A 52 -14.79 -8.97 -0.56
C GLY A 52 -15.53 -10.17 0.05
N ILE A 53 -16.85 -10.15 -0.06
CA ILE A 53 -17.70 -11.24 0.39
C ILE A 53 -18.04 -12.13 -0.80
N LEU A 54 -17.74 -13.41 -0.68
CA LEU A 54 -18.10 -14.39 -1.71
C LEU A 54 -19.62 -14.44 -1.90
N LYS A 55 -20.06 -14.55 -3.16
CA LYS A 55 -21.49 -14.60 -3.52
C LYS A 55 -22.27 -15.65 -2.73
N ASN A 56 -21.69 -16.82 -2.52
CA ASN A 56 -22.29 -17.97 -1.85
C ASN A 56 -21.84 -18.14 -0.39
N SER A 57 -21.31 -17.08 0.25
CA SER A 57 -20.95 -17.13 1.67
C SER A 57 -22.15 -17.47 2.52
N PRO A 58 -22.09 -18.51 3.40
CA PRO A 58 -23.20 -18.85 4.29
C PRO A 58 -23.39 -17.85 5.43
N ASN A 59 -22.35 -17.04 5.74
CA ASN A 59 -22.34 -16.12 6.87
C ASN A 59 -22.22 -14.65 6.42
N LYS A 60 -22.94 -14.23 5.39
CA LYS A 60 -22.85 -12.87 4.82
C LYS A 60 -23.03 -11.76 5.85
N ALA A 61 -24.01 -11.89 6.75
CA ALA A 61 -24.27 -10.89 7.76
C ALA A 61 -23.06 -10.67 8.70
N ASN A 62 -22.41 -11.75 9.12
CA ASN A 62 -21.21 -11.66 9.95
C ASN A 62 -20.01 -11.16 9.16
N ALA A 63 -19.88 -11.51 7.87
CA ALA A 63 -18.84 -10.99 6.99
C ALA A 63 -18.98 -9.47 6.80
N ILE A 64 -20.20 -8.95 6.64
CA ILE A 64 -20.45 -7.50 6.58
C ILE A 64 -19.98 -6.82 7.87
N LYS A 65 -20.39 -7.34 9.04
CA LYS A 65 -19.95 -6.80 10.34
C LYS A 65 -18.43 -6.78 10.49
N LEU A 66 -17.75 -7.83 10.01
CA LEU A 66 -16.29 -7.87 10.00
C LEU A 66 -15.72 -6.76 9.12
N LEU A 67 -16.24 -6.57 7.90
CA LEU A 67 -15.75 -5.50 7.01
C LEU A 67 -16.00 -4.11 7.60
N GLU A 68 -17.16 -3.89 8.24
CA GLU A 68 -17.48 -2.66 8.97
C GLU A 68 -16.52 -2.45 10.14
N PHE A 69 -16.19 -3.51 10.88
CA PHE A 69 -15.21 -3.44 11.97
C PHE A 69 -13.81 -3.07 11.46
N LEU A 70 -13.36 -3.61 10.32
CA LEU A 70 -12.03 -3.33 9.77
C LEU A 70 -11.79 -1.85 9.45
N VAL A 71 -12.84 -1.06 9.24
CA VAL A 71 -12.74 0.39 9.02
C VAL A 71 -12.99 1.22 10.29
N THR A 72 -13.06 0.60 11.47
CA THR A 72 -13.10 1.32 12.75
C THR A 72 -11.73 1.82 13.18
N VAL A 73 -11.71 2.82 14.07
CA VAL A 73 -10.48 3.33 14.67
C VAL A 73 -9.66 2.23 15.35
N GLU A 74 -10.35 1.33 16.07
CA GLU A 74 -9.71 0.22 16.78
C GLU A 74 -8.99 -0.72 15.81
N ALA A 75 -9.68 -1.21 14.79
CA ALA A 75 -9.12 -2.12 13.80
C ALA A 75 -8.00 -1.45 12.98
N GLN A 76 -8.18 -0.19 12.59
CA GLN A 76 -7.18 0.55 11.83
C GLN A 76 -5.90 0.79 12.64
N LYS A 77 -5.98 1.10 13.93
CA LYS A 77 -4.80 1.16 14.80
C LYS A 77 -4.04 -0.17 14.85
N HIS A 78 -4.77 -1.28 14.90
CA HIS A 78 -4.15 -2.61 14.88
C HIS A 78 -3.48 -2.88 13.52
N ILE A 79 -4.17 -2.62 12.41
CA ILE A 79 -3.66 -2.83 11.05
C ILE A 79 -2.39 -2.01 10.83
N VAL A 80 -2.42 -0.69 10.99
CA VAL A 80 -1.26 0.18 10.73
C VAL A 80 -0.03 -0.19 11.54
N ASN A 81 -0.21 -0.67 12.78
CA ASN A 81 0.92 -1.04 13.63
C ASN A 81 1.54 -2.40 13.27
N ASN A 82 0.78 -3.29 12.64
CA ASN A 82 1.24 -4.65 12.32
C ASN A 82 1.58 -4.84 10.83
N THR A 83 0.95 -4.10 9.94
CA THR A 83 1.17 -4.22 8.49
C THR A 83 2.03 -3.10 7.89
N PHE A 84 2.26 -2.02 8.64
CA PHE A 84 2.95 -0.82 8.16
C PHE A 84 2.26 -0.14 6.96
N GLU A 85 0.96 -0.30 6.83
CA GLU A 85 0.15 0.42 5.84
C GLU A 85 -0.26 1.79 6.37
N TYR A 86 -0.60 2.72 5.48
CA TYR A 86 -1.23 3.97 5.89
C TYR A 86 -2.67 3.72 6.32
N PRO A 87 -3.19 4.43 7.34
CA PRO A 87 -4.61 4.32 7.72
C PRO A 87 -5.51 4.86 6.60
N ILE A 88 -6.71 4.30 6.50
CA ILE A 88 -7.72 4.72 5.52
C ILE A 88 -8.80 5.65 6.13
N ILE A 89 -8.72 5.91 7.43
CA ILE A 89 -9.67 6.78 8.15
C ILE A 89 -8.94 7.89 8.90
N GLU A 90 -9.64 8.99 9.13
CA GLU A 90 -9.16 10.08 9.95
C GLU A 90 -9.05 9.66 11.43
N GLY A 91 -8.16 10.33 12.18
CA GLY A 91 -7.98 10.09 13.62
C GLY A 91 -7.13 8.86 13.97
N VAL A 92 -6.56 8.17 12.98
CA VAL A 92 -5.58 7.12 13.19
C VAL A 92 -4.23 7.57 12.65
N GLU A 93 -3.25 7.66 13.55
CA GLU A 93 -1.88 7.99 13.14
C GLU A 93 -1.19 6.78 12.49
N PRO A 94 -0.45 6.97 11.40
CA PRO A 94 0.34 5.91 10.80
C PRO A 94 1.47 5.47 11.72
N ASN A 95 1.96 4.25 11.53
CA ASN A 95 3.13 3.73 12.26
C ASN A 95 4.34 4.68 12.10
N LYS A 96 5.14 4.84 13.15
CA LYS A 96 6.31 5.73 13.18
C LYS A 96 7.32 5.46 12.05
N LEU A 97 7.47 4.21 11.61
CA LEU A 97 8.33 3.86 10.48
C LEU A 97 7.78 4.39 9.14
N ILE A 98 6.46 4.39 8.98
CA ILE A 98 5.80 4.96 7.80
C ILE A 98 5.80 6.49 7.86
N SER A 99 5.56 7.08 9.02
CA SER A 99 5.52 8.53 9.20
C SER A 99 6.81 9.24 8.75
N GLN A 100 7.96 8.58 8.90
CA GLN A 100 9.25 9.14 8.45
C GLN A 100 9.38 9.24 6.91
N PHE A 101 8.53 8.57 6.13
CA PHE A 101 8.49 8.67 4.67
C PHE A 101 7.76 9.93 4.18
N GLY A 102 7.09 10.63 5.09
CA GLY A 102 6.26 11.79 4.81
C GLY A 102 4.78 11.44 4.78
N LEU A 103 3.98 12.33 5.32
CA LEU A 103 2.52 12.21 5.41
C LEU A 103 1.82 13.14 4.42
N SER A 104 2.57 14.08 3.84
CA SER A 104 2.04 15.09 2.94
C SER A 104 2.57 14.85 1.53
N PHE A 105 1.90 13.99 0.79
CA PHE A 105 2.15 13.78 -0.63
C PHE A 105 0.83 13.79 -1.39
N LYS A 106 0.89 14.25 -2.64
CA LYS A 106 -0.27 14.26 -3.51
C LYS A 106 -0.61 12.84 -3.95
N GLN A 107 -1.82 12.41 -3.66
CA GLN A 107 -2.37 11.11 -4.04
C GLN A 107 -3.15 11.21 -5.35
N ASP A 108 -3.08 10.18 -6.20
CA ASP A 108 -3.96 10.06 -7.36
C ASP A 108 -5.35 9.57 -6.93
N LEU A 109 -6.21 10.50 -6.55
CA LEU A 109 -7.60 10.22 -6.20
C LEU A 109 -8.55 10.25 -7.41
N LYS A 110 -8.04 10.56 -8.61
CA LYS A 110 -8.85 10.62 -9.84
C LYS A 110 -9.01 9.25 -10.49
N THR A 111 -8.00 8.41 -10.39
CA THR A 111 -8.03 7.05 -10.94
C THR A 111 -8.87 6.15 -10.05
N LYS A 112 -10.05 5.76 -10.54
CA LYS A 112 -10.95 4.85 -9.80
C LYS A 112 -10.37 3.44 -9.76
N VAL A 113 -10.53 2.73 -8.65
CA VAL A 113 -10.10 1.32 -8.49
C VAL A 113 -10.65 0.41 -9.60
N SER A 114 -11.89 0.64 -10.06
CA SER A 114 -12.47 -0.09 -11.18
C SER A 114 -11.69 0.04 -12.50
N ALA A 115 -10.88 1.09 -12.67
CA ALA A 115 -10.04 1.26 -13.85
C ALA A 115 -8.88 0.25 -13.88
N TYR A 116 -8.42 -0.23 -12.74
CA TYR A 116 -7.33 -1.20 -12.65
C TYR A 116 -7.72 -2.50 -13.36
N TYR A 117 -8.90 -3.04 -13.06
CA TYR A 117 -9.42 -4.22 -13.74
C TYR A 117 -9.62 -3.99 -15.24
N LYS A 118 -10.25 -2.88 -15.62
CA LYS A 118 -10.53 -2.57 -17.03
C LYS A 118 -9.26 -2.44 -17.88
N ASN A 119 -8.18 -1.94 -17.30
CA ASN A 119 -6.92 -1.68 -17.99
C ASN A 119 -5.89 -2.80 -17.81
N GLN A 120 -6.19 -3.85 -17.05
CA GLN A 120 -5.23 -4.90 -16.71
C GLN A 120 -4.57 -5.53 -17.95
N ALA A 121 -5.35 -5.93 -18.95
CA ALA A 121 -4.81 -6.58 -20.15
C ALA A 121 -3.89 -5.63 -20.95
N ALA A 122 -4.30 -4.35 -21.10
CA ALA A 122 -3.49 -3.35 -21.78
C ALA A 122 -2.21 -3.03 -20.99
N ALA A 123 -2.29 -2.96 -19.66
CA ALA A 123 -1.11 -2.74 -18.81
C ALA A 123 -0.10 -3.88 -18.91
N LEU A 124 -0.56 -5.15 -18.87
CA LEU A 124 0.31 -6.32 -19.03
C LEU A 124 1.01 -6.31 -20.38
N LYS A 125 0.29 -5.97 -21.46
CA LYS A 125 0.87 -5.85 -22.80
C LYS A 125 1.98 -4.79 -22.81
N LEU A 126 1.72 -3.60 -22.29
CA LEU A 126 2.71 -2.51 -22.21
C LEU A 126 3.94 -2.91 -21.37
N MET A 127 3.74 -3.61 -20.26
CA MET A 127 4.84 -4.12 -19.44
C MET A 127 5.72 -5.08 -20.22
N THR A 128 5.11 -6.05 -20.92
CA THR A 128 5.83 -7.00 -21.76
C THR A 128 6.60 -6.30 -22.89
N GLU A 129 5.96 -5.36 -23.60
CA GLU A 129 6.60 -4.57 -24.66
C GLU A 129 7.77 -3.71 -24.16
N ALA A 130 7.69 -3.24 -22.92
CA ALA A 130 8.76 -2.50 -22.25
C ALA A 130 9.88 -3.37 -21.65
N GLY A 131 9.79 -4.70 -21.80
CA GLY A 131 10.75 -5.65 -21.20
C GLY A 131 10.64 -5.78 -19.67
N TRP A 132 9.53 -5.38 -19.10
CA TRP A 132 9.26 -5.53 -17.67
C TRP A 132 8.72 -6.95 -17.41
N ASN A 133 9.58 -7.83 -16.90
CA ASN A 133 9.29 -9.25 -16.61
C ASN A 133 9.22 -9.50 -15.10
#